data_f44f623ac0546e07509de6c7da6018f8
#
_entry.id   f44f623ac0546e07509de6c7da6018f8
#
_cell.length_a   1.000
_cell.length_b   1.000
_cell.length_c   1.000
_cell.angle_alpha   90.00
_cell.angle_beta   90.00
_cell.angle_gamma   90.00
#
_symmetry.space_group_name_H-M   'P 1'
#
loop_
_entity.id
_entity.type
_entity.pdbx_description
1 polymer ?
#
loop_
_entity_poly.entity_id
_entity_poly.type
_entity_poly.pdbx_seq_one_letter_code
_entity_poly.pdbx_strand_id
1 'polypeptide(L)'
;TGPYVATEVSPTEIKLVKNEDYWGGDVKVDNVIVKSFSDGSALTAALQTGDIQGTYGLQYDNYALFDGNPDYQISSVATSRCFFGQFNMESELMQDQNVRKAIEMGIDKDGFCSVIMEGRGVPAVGAFPSSFSYGNDAVKAPSYDPEEAKKLLEESGWTDTDGDGYACLLYTSDA
;
A
#
# COMPACT_ATOMS: atom_id res chain seq x y z
N THR A 1 28.87 10.15 4.83
CA THR A 1 28.28 11.26 4.07
C THR A 1 26.95 11.77 4.63
N GLY A 2 26.28 10.99 5.50
CA GLY A 2 25.02 11.34 6.13
C GLY A 2 25.19 12.04 7.49
N PRO A 3 24.08 12.43 8.16
CA PRO A 3 24.12 13.11 9.47
C PRO A 3 24.63 12.22 10.60
N TYR A 4 24.68 10.91 10.40
CA TYR A 4 25.13 9.94 11.39
C TYR A 4 26.16 8.96 10.82
N VAL A 5 27.00 8.43 11.71
CA VAL A 5 27.95 7.35 11.45
C VAL A 5 27.58 6.14 12.29
N ALA A 6 27.53 4.96 11.65
CA ALA A 6 27.29 3.70 12.35
C ALA A 6 28.55 3.28 13.12
N THR A 7 28.40 3.05 14.43
CA THR A 7 29.48 2.59 15.31
C THR A 7 29.36 1.12 15.65
N GLU A 8 28.14 0.57 15.62
CA GLU A 8 27.86 -0.83 15.87
C GLU A 8 26.70 -1.29 15.00
N VAL A 9 26.81 -2.46 14.41
CA VAL A 9 25.78 -3.08 13.57
C VAL A 9 25.59 -4.52 14.01
N SER A 10 24.36 -4.86 14.40
CA SER A 10 23.94 -6.21 14.71
C SER A 10 22.67 -6.58 13.90
N PRO A 11 22.21 -7.83 13.90
CA PRO A 11 20.99 -8.23 13.22
C PRO A 11 19.72 -7.53 13.72
N THR A 12 19.72 -7.07 14.98
CA THR A 12 18.54 -6.49 15.65
C THR A 12 18.67 -5.02 15.97
N GLU A 13 19.90 -4.45 15.91
CA GLU A 13 20.15 -3.09 16.35
C GLU A 13 21.32 -2.46 15.57
N ILE A 14 21.16 -1.17 15.24
CA ILE A 14 22.25 -0.33 14.69
C ILE A 14 22.42 0.88 15.62
N LYS A 15 23.63 1.09 16.13
CA LYS A 15 23.98 2.28 16.89
C LYS A 15 24.66 3.30 16.01
N LEU A 16 24.16 4.52 16.06
CA LEU A 16 24.58 5.63 15.26
C LEU A 16 25.01 6.79 16.18
N VAL A 17 26.09 7.45 15.81
CA VAL A 17 26.52 8.69 16.47
C VAL A 17 26.53 9.83 15.45
N LYS A 18 26.36 11.05 15.93
CA LYS A 18 26.40 12.26 15.13
C LYS A 18 27.68 12.31 14.30
N ASN A 19 27.55 12.72 13.05
CA ASN A 19 28.69 12.97 12.16
C ASN A 19 29.07 14.44 12.25
N GLU A 20 30.17 14.73 12.89
CA GLU A 20 30.65 16.10 13.08
C GLU A 20 31.06 16.80 11.74
N ASP A 21 31.36 16.00 10.69
CA ASP A 21 31.72 16.49 9.36
C ASP A 21 30.48 16.52 8.41
N TYR A 22 29.26 16.51 8.95
CA TYR A 22 28.08 16.52 8.11
C TYR A 22 27.87 17.88 7.42
N TRP A 23 27.84 17.86 6.10
CA TRP A 23 27.71 19.06 5.26
C TRP A 23 26.33 19.72 5.25
N GLY A 24 25.29 19.01 5.68
CA GLY A 24 23.88 19.46 5.59
C GLY A 24 23.40 20.29 6.77
N GLY A 25 24.29 20.70 7.68
CA GLY A 25 23.98 21.55 8.83
C GLY A 25 24.00 20.83 10.18
N ASP A 26 23.55 21.49 11.22
CA ASP A 26 23.64 21.00 12.59
C ASP A 26 22.67 19.82 12.86
N VAL A 27 23.23 18.76 13.43
CA VAL A 27 22.48 17.54 13.83
C VAL A 27 22.15 17.67 15.31
N LYS A 28 20.86 17.72 15.63
CA LYS A 28 20.37 18.03 17.00
C LYS A 28 20.42 16.85 17.97
N VAL A 29 20.43 15.62 17.47
CA VAL A 29 20.43 14.39 18.27
C VAL A 29 21.80 13.72 18.15
N ASP A 30 22.49 13.53 19.27
CA ASP A 30 23.88 13.01 19.25
C ASP A 30 23.94 11.51 18.98
N ASN A 31 22.99 10.73 19.50
CA ASN A 31 22.96 9.28 19.38
C ASN A 31 21.59 8.79 18.92
N VAL A 32 21.58 7.85 17.97
CA VAL A 32 20.37 7.19 17.48
C VAL A 32 20.58 5.68 17.50
N ILE A 33 19.60 4.96 18.02
CA ILE A 33 19.57 3.51 18.00
C ILE A 33 18.40 3.07 17.12
N VAL A 34 18.70 2.39 16.03
CA VAL A 34 17.70 1.79 15.16
C VAL A 34 17.51 0.34 15.55
N LYS A 35 16.30 -0.02 15.98
CA LYS A 35 15.92 -1.38 16.38
C LYS A 35 15.07 -2.03 15.30
N SER A 36 15.29 -3.31 15.04
CA SER A 36 14.48 -4.13 14.14
C SER A 36 13.45 -4.92 14.93
N PHE A 37 12.21 -4.92 14.44
CA PHE A 37 11.10 -5.70 15.02
C PHE A 37 10.63 -6.75 14.03
N SER A 38 10.25 -7.92 14.51
CA SER A 38 9.78 -9.04 13.69
C SER A 38 8.36 -8.85 13.17
N ASP A 39 7.54 -8.08 13.89
CA ASP A 39 6.14 -7.85 13.58
C ASP A 39 5.63 -6.48 14.06
N GLY A 40 4.48 -6.08 13.52
CA GLY A 40 3.89 -4.77 13.81
C GLY A 40 3.32 -4.65 15.24
N SER A 41 2.94 -5.75 15.87
CA SER A 41 2.40 -5.73 17.24
C SER A 41 3.51 -5.44 18.24
N ALA A 42 4.67 -6.08 18.09
CA ALA A 42 5.86 -5.81 18.90
C ALA A 42 6.35 -4.36 18.72
N LEU A 43 6.32 -3.85 17.47
CA LEU A 43 6.66 -2.46 17.17
C LEU A 43 5.72 -1.47 17.87
N THR A 44 4.41 -1.73 17.80
CA THR A 44 3.37 -0.92 18.45
C THR A 44 3.55 -0.89 19.98
N ALA A 45 3.76 -2.06 20.58
CA ALA A 45 3.99 -2.18 22.03
C ALA A 45 5.25 -1.42 22.46
N ALA A 46 6.34 -1.53 21.71
CA ALA A 46 7.59 -0.81 22.02
C ALA A 46 7.42 0.71 21.95
N LEU A 47 6.61 1.22 21.03
CA LEU A 47 6.28 2.64 20.96
C LEU A 47 5.41 3.08 22.14
N GLN A 48 4.40 2.29 22.53
CA GLN A 48 3.51 2.59 23.66
C GLN A 48 4.25 2.57 25.01
N THR A 49 5.22 1.67 25.18
CA THR A 49 6.02 1.57 26.41
C THR A 49 7.15 2.59 26.49
N GLY A 50 7.43 3.31 25.39
CA GLY A 50 8.54 4.25 25.30
C GLY A 50 9.92 3.60 25.08
N ASP A 51 9.96 2.30 24.78
CA ASP A 51 11.20 1.59 24.43
C ASP A 51 11.80 2.11 23.11
N ILE A 52 10.96 2.70 22.27
CA ILE A 52 11.35 3.49 21.11
C ILE A 52 10.60 4.82 21.12
N GLN A 53 11.24 5.87 20.59
CA GLN A 53 10.68 7.22 20.53
C GLN A 53 10.12 7.59 19.17
N GLY A 54 10.29 6.74 18.19
CA GLY A 54 9.76 6.97 16.85
C GLY A 54 9.81 5.71 16.01
N THR A 55 8.93 5.64 15.03
CA THR A 55 8.87 4.53 14.07
C THR A 55 8.47 5.02 12.68
N TYR A 56 8.85 4.27 11.69
CA TYR A 56 8.39 4.40 10.33
C TYR A 56 7.66 3.11 9.92
N GLY A 57 6.45 3.24 9.37
CA GLY A 57 5.71 2.08 8.84
C GLY A 57 4.91 1.31 9.90
N LEU A 58 4.30 2.02 10.84
CA LEU A 58 3.27 1.44 11.71
C LEU A 58 2.13 0.85 10.86
N GLN A 59 1.53 -0.25 11.29
CA GLN A 59 0.35 -0.81 10.63
C GLN A 59 -0.84 0.15 10.72
N TYR A 60 -1.68 0.20 9.68
CA TYR A 60 -2.74 1.21 9.58
C TYR A 60 -3.73 1.14 10.75
N ASP A 61 -4.15 -0.05 11.15
CA ASP A 61 -5.06 -0.31 12.28
C ASP A 61 -4.51 0.13 13.65
N ASN A 62 -3.21 0.33 13.77
CA ASN A 62 -2.57 0.74 15.01
C ASN A 62 -2.42 2.26 15.14
N TYR A 63 -2.66 3.05 14.09
CA TYR A 63 -2.56 4.51 14.18
C TYR A 63 -3.59 5.11 15.15
N ALA A 64 -4.79 4.53 15.24
CA ALA A 64 -5.84 4.96 16.16
C ALA A 64 -5.42 4.97 17.62
N LEU A 65 -4.40 4.16 18.01
CA LEU A 65 -3.86 4.13 19.37
C LEU A 65 -3.07 5.39 19.73
N PHE A 66 -2.60 6.12 18.74
CA PHE A 66 -1.73 7.29 18.89
C PHE A 66 -2.39 8.57 18.38
N ASP A 67 -3.41 8.45 17.54
CA ASP A 67 -4.09 9.58 16.92
C ASP A 67 -4.84 10.41 17.97
N GLY A 68 -4.66 11.74 17.94
CA GLY A 68 -5.25 12.63 18.94
C GLY A 68 -4.57 12.62 20.31
N ASN A 69 -3.59 11.77 20.54
CA ASN A 69 -2.82 11.78 21.80
C ASN A 69 -1.70 12.83 21.72
N PRO A 70 -1.67 13.84 22.66
CA PRO A 70 -0.71 14.93 22.61
C PRO A 70 0.76 14.49 22.83
N ASP A 71 0.98 13.28 23.34
CA ASP A 71 2.33 12.74 23.56
C ASP A 71 2.97 12.21 22.26
N TYR A 72 2.18 12.09 21.19
CA TYR A 72 2.63 11.57 19.89
C TYR A 72 2.38 12.56 18.76
N GLN A 73 3.31 12.58 17.81
CA GLN A 73 3.15 13.30 16.56
C GLN A 73 3.12 12.32 15.39
N ILE A 74 2.02 12.30 14.65
CA ILE A 74 1.89 11.54 13.43
C ILE A 74 2.18 12.46 12.25
N SER A 75 3.15 12.08 11.40
CA SER A 75 3.41 12.75 10.12
C SER A 75 3.06 11.80 8.98
N SER A 76 2.14 12.22 8.11
CA SER A 76 1.72 11.48 6.94
C SER A 76 1.85 12.37 5.71
N VAL A 77 2.60 11.91 4.73
CA VAL A 77 2.84 12.64 3.47
C VAL A 77 2.64 11.71 2.28
N ALA A 78 2.05 12.22 1.22
CA ALA A 78 1.95 11.51 -0.03
C ALA A 78 3.36 11.25 -0.60
N THR A 79 3.63 10.00 -0.96
CA THR A 79 4.90 9.57 -1.53
C THR A 79 4.72 9.09 -2.96
N SER A 80 5.82 8.71 -3.60
CA SER A 80 5.80 8.04 -4.91
C SER A 80 5.44 6.54 -4.82
N ARG A 81 5.17 6.02 -3.62
CA ARG A 81 4.80 4.62 -3.44
C ARG A 81 3.41 4.37 -3.99
N CYS A 82 3.30 3.41 -4.89
CA CYS A 82 2.05 2.98 -5.49
C CYS A 82 1.93 1.45 -5.37
N PHE A 83 0.73 0.97 -5.03
CA PHE A 83 0.38 -0.44 -5.10
C PHE A 83 -0.49 -0.65 -6.32
N PHE A 84 -0.14 -1.63 -7.13
CA PHE A 84 -0.87 -1.95 -8.35
C PHE A 84 -0.86 -3.44 -8.63
N GLY A 85 -1.91 -3.93 -9.28
CA GLY A 85 -1.95 -5.25 -9.88
C GLY A 85 -1.46 -5.20 -11.32
N GLN A 86 -0.78 -6.24 -11.76
CA GLN A 86 -0.34 -6.38 -13.14
C GLN A 86 -0.91 -7.66 -13.74
N PHE A 87 -1.55 -7.54 -14.90
CA PHE A 87 -2.06 -8.70 -15.63
C PHE A 87 -0.95 -9.36 -16.44
N ASN A 88 -0.87 -10.70 -16.38
CA ASN A 88 -0.05 -11.47 -17.29
C ASN A 88 -0.76 -11.60 -18.64
N MET A 89 -0.35 -10.82 -19.61
CA MET A 89 -0.96 -10.79 -20.94
C MET A 89 -0.68 -12.04 -21.79
N GLU A 90 0.19 -12.95 -21.35
CA GLU A 90 0.39 -14.25 -21.99
C GLU A 90 -0.68 -15.27 -21.56
N SER A 91 -1.40 -15.01 -20.47
CA SER A 91 -2.52 -15.84 -20.04
C SER A 91 -3.71 -15.62 -20.97
N GLU A 92 -4.30 -16.70 -21.49
CA GLU A 92 -5.50 -16.65 -22.36
C GLU A 92 -6.63 -15.87 -21.68
N LEU A 93 -6.85 -16.09 -20.39
CA LEU A 93 -7.82 -15.38 -19.57
C LEU A 93 -7.61 -13.86 -19.61
N MET A 94 -6.35 -13.42 -19.50
CA MET A 94 -6.00 -11.99 -19.45
C MET A 94 -5.93 -11.34 -20.84
N GLN A 95 -6.05 -12.08 -21.94
CA GLN A 95 -6.17 -11.52 -23.27
C GLN A 95 -7.54 -10.91 -23.51
N ASP A 96 -8.58 -11.39 -22.83
CA ASP A 96 -9.90 -10.78 -22.88
C ASP A 96 -9.92 -9.42 -22.16
N GLN A 97 -10.27 -8.38 -22.91
CA GLN A 97 -10.36 -7.03 -22.38
C GLN A 97 -11.50 -6.84 -21.38
N ASN A 98 -12.64 -7.52 -21.59
CA ASN A 98 -13.78 -7.43 -20.69
C ASN A 98 -13.45 -8.03 -19.33
N VAL A 99 -12.72 -9.15 -19.30
CA VAL A 99 -12.25 -9.77 -18.05
C VAL A 99 -11.34 -8.80 -17.28
N ARG A 100 -10.36 -8.17 -17.95
CA ARG A 100 -9.49 -7.19 -17.29
C ARG A 100 -10.26 -5.99 -16.73
N LYS A 101 -11.21 -5.44 -17.49
CA LYS A 101 -12.08 -4.34 -17.06
C LYS A 101 -12.97 -4.75 -15.89
N ALA A 102 -13.56 -5.95 -15.95
CA ALA A 102 -14.38 -6.46 -14.87
C ALA A 102 -13.60 -6.61 -13.56
N ILE A 103 -12.38 -7.12 -13.62
CA ILE A 103 -11.51 -7.19 -12.43
C ILE A 103 -11.23 -5.78 -11.87
N GLU A 104 -10.92 -4.81 -12.72
CA GLU A 104 -10.67 -3.44 -12.28
C GLU A 104 -11.91 -2.78 -11.66
N MET A 105 -13.08 -2.95 -12.27
CA MET A 105 -14.35 -2.42 -11.79
C MET A 105 -14.88 -3.13 -10.55
N GLY A 106 -14.45 -4.38 -10.31
CA GLY A 106 -14.76 -5.15 -9.11
C GLY A 106 -13.97 -4.73 -7.87
N ILE A 107 -12.94 -3.87 -8.00
CA ILE A 107 -12.10 -3.43 -6.88
C ILE A 107 -12.59 -2.07 -6.36
N ASP A 108 -13.12 -2.05 -5.14
CA ASP A 108 -13.47 -0.81 -4.42
C ASP A 108 -12.23 -0.12 -3.88
N LYS A 109 -11.57 0.68 -4.73
CA LYS A 109 -10.36 1.43 -4.36
C LYS A 109 -10.63 2.49 -3.31
N ASP A 110 -11.78 3.14 -3.37
CA ASP A 110 -12.19 4.18 -2.40
C ASP A 110 -12.48 3.56 -1.04
N GLY A 111 -13.22 2.47 -1.00
CA GLY A 111 -13.49 1.70 0.21
C GLY A 111 -12.19 1.16 0.83
N PHE A 112 -11.29 0.63 0.01
CA PHE A 112 -9.98 0.17 0.48
C PHE A 112 -9.17 1.31 1.13
N CYS A 113 -9.06 2.46 0.47
CA CYS A 113 -8.31 3.60 0.99
C CYS A 113 -8.95 4.20 2.26
N SER A 114 -10.29 4.28 2.30
CA SER A 114 -10.99 4.90 3.43
C SER A 114 -11.09 3.98 4.65
N VAL A 115 -11.33 2.68 4.45
CA VAL A 115 -11.59 1.73 5.53
C VAL A 115 -10.32 0.97 5.92
N ILE A 116 -9.68 0.30 4.95
CA ILE A 116 -8.52 -0.56 5.27
C ILE A 116 -7.27 0.27 5.58
N MET A 117 -7.07 1.36 4.85
CA MET A 117 -5.94 2.27 5.07
C MET A 117 -6.28 3.45 6.00
N GLU A 118 -7.46 3.46 6.61
CA GLU A 118 -7.93 4.51 7.52
C GLU A 118 -7.77 5.94 6.93
N GLY A 119 -8.06 6.10 5.64
CA GLY A 119 -7.93 7.37 4.94
C GLY A 119 -6.49 7.81 4.64
N ARG A 120 -5.49 6.96 4.85
CA ARG A 120 -4.05 7.26 4.63
C ARG A 120 -3.58 6.89 3.23
N GLY A 121 -4.47 6.46 2.37
CA GLY A 121 -4.23 6.18 0.96
C GLY A 121 -5.03 7.10 0.04
N VAL A 122 -4.60 7.20 -1.21
CA VAL A 122 -5.31 7.89 -2.28
C VAL A 122 -5.57 6.89 -3.40
N PRO A 123 -6.82 6.72 -3.86
CA PRO A 123 -7.13 5.83 -4.97
C PRO A 123 -6.32 6.20 -6.22
N ALA A 124 -5.57 5.25 -6.75
CA ALA A 124 -4.78 5.48 -7.94
C ALA A 124 -5.67 5.43 -9.20
N VAL A 125 -5.44 6.37 -10.11
CA VAL A 125 -6.10 6.42 -11.43
C VAL A 125 -5.22 5.91 -12.56
N GLY A 126 -3.93 5.68 -12.30
CA GLY A 126 -2.95 5.21 -13.28
C GLY A 126 -1.63 4.82 -12.62
N ALA A 127 -0.63 4.58 -13.45
CA ALA A 127 0.67 4.08 -13.03
C ALA A 127 1.51 5.08 -12.22
N PHE A 128 1.20 6.38 -12.31
CA PHE A 128 1.93 7.42 -11.61
C PHE A 128 1.06 8.04 -10.52
N PRO A 129 1.57 8.12 -9.28
CA PRO A 129 0.86 8.78 -8.18
C PRO A 129 0.65 10.28 -8.44
N SER A 130 -0.42 10.83 -7.88
CA SER A 130 -0.74 12.26 -7.97
C SER A 130 0.30 13.17 -7.28
N SER A 131 1.22 12.60 -6.49
CA SER A 131 2.36 13.31 -5.90
C SER A 131 3.41 13.73 -6.93
N PHE A 132 3.38 13.18 -8.15
CA PHE A 132 4.25 13.64 -9.24
C PHE A 132 3.63 14.82 -9.99
N SER A 133 4.49 15.72 -10.46
CA SER A 133 4.09 16.87 -11.30
C SER A 133 3.67 16.47 -12.72
N TYR A 134 3.97 15.25 -13.12
CA TYR A 134 3.56 14.62 -14.38
C TYR A 134 2.71 13.41 -14.03
N GLY A 135 1.70 13.12 -14.78
CA GLY A 135 0.94 11.92 -14.49
C GLY A 135 -0.42 11.92 -15.15
N ASN A 136 -1.41 11.64 -14.42
CA ASN A 136 -2.62 10.98 -14.81
C ASN A 136 -3.81 11.90 -15.04
N ASP A 137 -3.64 13.20 -15.21
CA ASP A 137 -4.77 14.15 -15.38
C ASP A 137 -5.67 13.78 -16.56
N ALA A 138 -5.10 13.12 -17.58
CA ALA A 138 -5.84 12.63 -18.75
C ALA A 138 -6.34 11.19 -18.61
N VAL A 139 -5.92 10.45 -17.58
CA VAL A 139 -6.30 9.06 -17.36
C VAL A 139 -7.55 9.02 -16.48
N LYS A 140 -8.57 8.31 -16.96
CA LYS A 140 -9.77 8.04 -16.17
C LYS A 140 -9.81 6.55 -15.86
N ALA A 141 -9.66 6.20 -14.61
CA ALA A 141 -9.89 4.84 -14.17
C ALA A 141 -11.39 4.54 -14.20
N PRO A 142 -11.80 3.31 -14.52
CA PRO A 142 -13.17 2.87 -14.30
C PRO A 142 -13.56 3.05 -12.83
N SER A 143 -14.80 3.44 -12.59
CA SER A 143 -15.38 3.47 -11.24
C SER A 143 -15.63 2.05 -10.74
N TYR A 144 -15.65 1.88 -9.43
CA TYR A 144 -16.14 0.65 -8.81
C TYR A 144 -17.61 0.44 -9.21
N ASP A 145 -17.87 -0.64 -9.94
CA ASP A 145 -19.21 -1.04 -10.39
C ASP A 145 -19.27 -2.55 -10.56
N PRO A 146 -19.58 -3.29 -9.50
CA PRO A 146 -19.64 -4.75 -9.53
C PRO A 146 -20.75 -5.30 -10.43
N GLU A 147 -21.83 -4.55 -10.64
CA GLU A 147 -22.92 -4.99 -11.52
C GLU A 147 -22.49 -4.90 -12.99
N GLU A 148 -21.81 -3.83 -13.39
CA GLU A 148 -21.25 -3.72 -14.73
C GLU A 148 -20.10 -4.70 -14.94
N ALA A 149 -19.26 -4.93 -13.92
CA ALA A 149 -18.22 -5.95 -13.96
C ALA A 149 -18.80 -7.34 -14.24
N LYS A 150 -19.92 -7.69 -13.59
CA LYS A 150 -20.63 -8.96 -13.84
C LYS A 150 -21.12 -9.08 -15.28
N LYS A 151 -21.73 -8.03 -15.83
CA LYS A 151 -22.18 -8.04 -17.25
C LYS A 151 -21.02 -8.24 -18.21
N LEU A 152 -19.89 -7.57 -18.00
CA LEU A 152 -18.70 -7.75 -18.83
C LEU A 152 -18.17 -9.19 -18.79
N LEU A 153 -18.24 -9.85 -17.64
CA LEU A 153 -17.90 -11.26 -17.52
C LEU A 153 -18.90 -12.16 -18.26
N GLU A 154 -20.21 -11.90 -18.14
CA GLU A 154 -21.26 -12.63 -18.86
C GLU A 154 -21.11 -12.48 -20.38
N GLU A 155 -20.79 -11.28 -20.88
CA GLU A 155 -20.50 -11.02 -22.29
C GLU A 155 -19.30 -11.82 -22.81
N SER A 156 -18.34 -12.13 -21.93
CA SER A 156 -17.17 -12.96 -22.22
C SER A 156 -17.41 -14.46 -21.96
N GLY A 157 -18.66 -14.86 -21.68
CA GLY A 157 -19.05 -16.25 -21.50
C GLY A 157 -18.86 -16.78 -20.07
N TRP A 158 -18.48 -15.91 -19.14
CA TRP A 158 -18.38 -16.29 -17.72
C TRP A 158 -19.74 -16.16 -17.04
N THR A 159 -20.34 -17.26 -16.67
CA THR A 159 -21.66 -17.28 -16.05
C THR A 159 -21.68 -18.21 -14.84
N ASP A 160 -22.42 -17.81 -13.83
CA ASP A 160 -22.79 -18.70 -12.71
C ASP A 160 -23.95 -19.57 -13.15
N THR A 161 -23.69 -20.83 -13.50
CA THR A 161 -24.70 -21.75 -14.06
C THR A 161 -25.35 -22.66 -13.03
N ASP A 162 -24.74 -22.84 -11.88
CA ASP A 162 -25.23 -23.70 -10.80
C ASP A 162 -25.67 -22.93 -9.54
N GLY A 163 -25.49 -21.61 -9.53
CA GLY A 163 -25.93 -20.72 -8.46
C GLY A 163 -25.04 -20.76 -7.22
N ASP A 164 -23.81 -21.20 -7.35
CA ASP A 164 -22.86 -21.27 -6.24
C ASP A 164 -22.16 -19.94 -5.96
N GLY A 165 -22.39 -18.91 -6.79
CA GLY A 165 -21.81 -17.58 -6.69
C GLY A 165 -20.48 -17.41 -7.43
N TYR A 166 -20.03 -18.43 -8.16
CA TYR A 166 -18.81 -18.38 -8.98
C TYR A 166 -19.15 -18.43 -10.46
N ALA A 167 -18.59 -17.51 -11.22
CA ALA A 167 -18.74 -17.53 -12.68
C ALA A 167 -17.73 -18.51 -13.29
N CYS A 168 -18.22 -19.40 -14.14
CA CYS A 168 -17.44 -20.41 -14.85
C CYS A 168 -17.50 -20.16 -16.36
N LEU A 169 -16.41 -20.45 -17.10
CA LEU A 169 -16.44 -20.59 -18.55
C LEU A 169 -17.02 -21.97 -18.89
N LEU A 170 -18.16 -21.95 -19.54
CA LEU A 170 -18.66 -23.17 -20.17
C LEU A 170 -17.82 -23.48 -21.41
N TYR A 171 -16.87 -24.37 -21.27
CA TYR A 171 -16.31 -25.03 -22.43
C TYR A 171 -17.41 -25.93 -23.00
N THR A 172 -18.06 -25.52 -24.08
CA THR A 172 -18.78 -26.47 -24.92
C THR A 172 -17.76 -27.41 -25.52
N SER A 173 -17.56 -28.55 -24.88
CA SER A 173 -16.88 -29.65 -25.52
C SER A 173 -17.82 -30.14 -26.60
N ASP A 174 -17.66 -29.66 -27.82
CA ASP A 174 -18.13 -30.36 -29.01
C ASP A 174 -17.28 -31.62 -29.13
N ALA A 175 -17.78 -32.71 -28.58
CA ALA A 175 -17.27 -34.04 -28.84
C ALA A 175 -17.90 -34.60 -30.10
#